data_45c8856b0d0d57e96bce84d73d556ff9
#
_entry.id   45c8856b0d0d57e96bce84d73d556ff9
#
_cell.length_a   1.000
_cell.length_b   1.000
_cell.length_c   1.000
_cell.angle_alpha   90.00
_cell.angle_beta   90.00
_cell.angle_gamma   90.00
#
_symmetry.space_group_name_H-M   'P 1'
#
loop_
_entity.id
_entity.type
_entity.pdbx_description
1 polymer ?
#
loop_
_entity_poly.entity_id
_entity_poly.type
_entity_poly.pdbx_seq_one_letter_code
_entity_poly.pdbx_strand_id
1 'polypeptide(L)'
;MAVDYRFLTTWLLESERAPVWDAIFDQKAWPSWWRGVEDVVELDPGDETGVGSHSRLTWRSKLPYDLVFEATTRTVEKPRMIEADATGELAGTGRWRLFEQDGVTAVLYEWNVHTTKAWMNALAPALGGVFAWNHNWVMRNGGTGIAELLGVRLLASD
;
A
#
# COMPACT_ATOMS: atom_id res chain seq x y z
N MET A 1 -10.54 8.32 -21.33
CA MET A 1 -9.27 7.60 -21.42
C MET A 1 -8.67 7.44 -20.01
N ALA A 2 -8.32 6.24 -19.63
CA ALA A 2 -7.68 5.97 -18.35
C ALA A 2 -6.24 6.50 -18.36
N VAL A 3 -5.78 6.99 -17.21
CA VAL A 3 -4.40 7.46 -17.03
C VAL A 3 -3.69 6.50 -16.08
N ASP A 4 -2.54 6.02 -16.50
CA ASP A 4 -1.70 5.14 -15.69
C ASP A 4 -0.85 5.95 -14.73
N TYR A 5 -0.84 5.50 -13.48
CA TYR A 5 0.03 6.01 -12.42
C TYR A 5 1.01 4.91 -12.03
N ARG A 6 2.29 5.26 -11.97
CA ARG A 6 3.34 4.34 -11.54
C ARG A 6 4.12 4.98 -10.41
N PHE A 7 4.03 4.38 -9.24
CA PHE A 7 4.70 4.88 -8.05
C PHE A 7 5.63 3.82 -7.49
N LEU A 8 6.78 4.26 -7.03
CA LEU A 8 7.71 3.44 -6.26
C LEU A 8 7.98 4.15 -4.94
N THR A 9 7.75 3.46 -3.84
CA THR A 9 8.02 3.95 -2.50
C THR A 9 9.06 3.08 -1.84
N THR A 10 9.98 3.70 -1.11
CA THR A 10 11.00 3.00 -0.33
C THR A 10 10.94 3.45 1.12
N TRP A 11 10.87 2.50 2.04
CA TRP A 11 11.07 2.73 3.47
C TRP A 11 12.33 1.99 3.92
N LEU A 12 13.19 2.66 4.67
CA LEU A 12 14.31 2.02 5.36
C LEU A 12 14.01 2.01 6.86
N LEU A 13 13.85 0.82 7.42
CA LEU A 13 13.51 0.61 8.81
C LEU A 13 14.66 -0.07 9.56
N GLU A 14 15.02 0.45 10.72
CA GLU A 14 16.03 -0.17 11.59
C GLU A 14 15.40 -1.34 12.35
N SER A 15 15.09 -2.39 11.60
CA SER A 15 14.38 -3.59 12.06
C SER A 15 14.79 -4.80 11.25
N GLU A 16 14.69 -5.97 11.88
CA GLU A 16 14.70 -7.23 11.16
C GLU A 16 13.47 -7.34 10.25
N ARG A 17 13.56 -8.18 9.23
CA ARG A 17 12.50 -8.31 8.21
C ARG A 17 11.22 -8.92 8.73
N ALA A 18 11.29 -9.89 9.62
CA ALA A 18 10.10 -10.63 10.07
C ALA A 18 9.02 -9.73 10.72
N PRO A 19 9.34 -8.83 11.66
CA PRO A 19 8.31 -7.94 12.20
C PRO A 19 7.71 -6.99 11.15
N VAL A 20 8.53 -6.53 10.21
CA VAL A 20 8.07 -5.66 9.11
C VAL A 20 7.13 -6.43 8.19
N TRP A 21 7.49 -7.67 7.85
CA TRP A 21 6.63 -8.54 7.06
C TRP A 21 5.26 -8.73 7.73
N ASP A 22 5.25 -9.08 9.00
CA ASP A 22 4.01 -9.33 9.74
C ASP A 22 3.10 -8.11 9.75
N ALA A 23 3.65 -6.92 9.93
CA ALA A 23 2.88 -5.68 9.93
C ALA A 23 2.26 -5.37 8.55
N ILE A 24 3.01 -5.59 7.47
CA ILE A 24 2.52 -5.35 6.09
C ILE A 24 1.52 -6.43 5.69
N PHE A 25 1.76 -7.67 6.04
CA PHE A 25 0.91 -8.79 5.66
C PHE A 25 -0.47 -8.73 6.32
N ASP A 26 -0.55 -8.26 7.57
CA ASP A 26 -1.82 -8.14 8.30
C ASP A 26 -2.55 -6.85 7.93
N GLN A 27 -3.20 -6.85 6.78
CA GLN A 27 -3.93 -5.69 6.26
C GLN A 27 -5.06 -5.23 7.18
N LYS A 28 -5.68 -6.14 7.91
CA LYS A 28 -6.78 -5.81 8.82
C LYS A 28 -6.35 -4.88 9.96
N ALA A 29 -5.08 -4.93 10.32
CA ALA A 29 -4.51 -4.07 11.34
C ALA A 29 -4.06 -2.70 10.82
N TRP A 30 -3.97 -2.51 9.50
CA TRP A 30 -3.49 -1.24 8.93
C TRP A 30 -4.20 0.01 9.46
N PRO A 31 -5.52 0.02 9.64
CA PRO A 31 -6.18 1.21 10.18
C PRO A 31 -5.67 1.63 11.57
N SER A 32 -5.11 0.69 12.34
CA SER A 32 -4.62 0.97 13.70
C SER A 32 -3.27 1.70 13.72
N TRP A 33 -2.48 1.61 12.65
CA TRP A 33 -1.14 2.21 12.62
C TRP A 33 -0.83 3.04 11.39
N TRP A 34 -1.60 2.91 10.31
CA TRP A 34 -1.34 3.62 9.05
C TRP A 34 -2.35 4.74 8.85
N ARG A 35 -1.94 5.97 9.14
CA ARG A 35 -2.78 7.15 8.92
C ARG A 35 -3.10 7.30 7.44
N GLY A 36 -4.37 7.32 7.11
CA GLY A 36 -4.88 7.34 5.74
C GLY A 36 -5.64 6.07 5.39
N VAL A 37 -5.37 4.97 6.06
CA VAL A 37 -6.20 3.75 5.93
C VAL A 37 -7.35 3.88 6.92
N GLU A 38 -8.53 4.15 6.41
CA GLU A 38 -9.74 4.35 7.23
C GLU A 38 -10.33 3.02 7.65
N ASP A 39 -10.41 2.08 6.72
CA ASP A 39 -11.05 0.79 6.95
C ASP A 39 -10.50 -0.29 6.00
N VAL A 40 -10.43 -1.52 6.51
CA VAL A 40 -10.12 -2.71 5.72
C VAL A 40 -11.12 -3.79 6.10
N VAL A 41 -11.92 -4.22 5.13
CA VAL A 41 -12.90 -5.30 5.29
C VAL A 41 -12.42 -6.52 4.52
N GLU A 42 -12.14 -7.60 5.23
CA GLU A 42 -11.78 -8.87 4.61
C GLU A 42 -13.05 -9.52 4.06
N LEU A 43 -13.06 -9.74 2.74
CA LEU A 43 -14.17 -10.40 2.03
C LEU A 43 -13.92 -11.90 1.85
N ASP A 44 -12.65 -12.29 1.75
CA ASP A 44 -12.22 -13.68 1.64
C ASP A 44 -10.83 -13.79 2.29
N PRO A 45 -10.59 -14.75 3.19
CA PRO A 45 -9.29 -14.90 3.83
C PRO A 45 -8.22 -15.50 2.93
N GLY A 46 -8.59 -16.08 1.79
CA GLY A 46 -7.67 -16.79 0.92
C GLY A 46 -7.27 -18.16 1.47
N ASP A 47 -6.20 -18.70 0.93
CA ASP A 47 -5.66 -19.98 1.39
C ASP A 47 -4.71 -19.80 2.60
N GLU A 48 -4.06 -20.88 3.02
CA GLU A 48 -3.15 -20.90 4.18
C GLU A 48 -1.96 -19.94 4.03
N THR A 49 -1.56 -19.64 2.79
CA THR A 49 -0.44 -18.73 2.50
C THR A 49 -0.89 -17.28 2.40
N GLY A 50 -2.18 -17.02 2.32
CA GLY A 50 -2.77 -15.71 2.07
C GLY A 50 -3.08 -15.44 0.60
N VAL A 51 -2.73 -16.35 -0.31
CA VAL A 51 -3.09 -16.23 -1.73
C VAL A 51 -4.60 -16.34 -1.88
N GLY A 52 -5.20 -15.43 -2.66
CA GLY A 52 -6.63 -15.33 -2.82
C GLY A 52 -7.32 -14.48 -1.75
N SER A 53 -6.59 -13.99 -0.76
CA SER A 53 -7.11 -13.02 0.22
C SER A 53 -7.66 -11.81 -0.52
N HIS A 54 -8.91 -11.46 -0.24
CA HIS A 54 -9.64 -10.41 -0.92
C HIS A 54 -10.19 -9.45 0.13
N SER A 55 -9.82 -8.19 0.01
CA SER A 55 -10.22 -7.15 0.97
C SER A 55 -10.68 -5.90 0.24
N ARG A 56 -11.63 -5.19 0.88
CA ARG A 56 -12.02 -3.84 0.47
C ARG A 56 -11.31 -2.86 1.36
N LEU A 57 -10.60 -1.91 0.75
CA LEU A 57 -9.84 -0.88 1.44
C LEU A 57 -10.49 0.49 1.20
N THR A 58 -10.64 1.24 2.28
CA THR A 58 -11.10 2.63 2.23
C THR A 58 -9.95 3.52 2.69
N TRP A 59 -9.56 4.45 1.83
CA TRP A 59 -8.48 5.39 2.09
C TRP A 59 -9.04 6.80 2.25
N ARG A 60 -8.78 7.40 3.41
CA ARG A 60 -9.10 8.81 3.66
C ARG A 60 -7.80 9.57 3.80
N SER A 61 -7.55 10.44 2.84
CA SER A 61 -6.28 11.14 2.71
C SER A 61 -6.49 12.65 2.57
N LYS A 62 -5.61 13.34 1.87
CA LYS A 62 -5.73 14.77 1.59
C LYS A 62 -6.68 15.11 0.44
N LEU A 63 -7.18 14.10 -0.25
CA LEU A 63 -8.20 14.28 -1.27
C LEU A 63 -9.55 14.62 -0.62
N PRO A 64 -10.43 15.37 -1.32
CA PRO A 64 -11.74 15.76 -0.77
C PRO A 64 -12.78 14.63 -0.81
N TYR A 65 -12.36 13.41 -1.07
CA TYR A 65 -13.22 12.22 -1.12
C TYR A 65 -12.42 10.99 -0.68
N ASP A 66 -13.12 9.95 -0.22
CA ASP A 66 -12.51 8.68 0.11
C ASP A 66 -12.26 7.88 -1.16
N LEU A 67 -11.11 7.19 -1.22
CA LEU A 67 -10.82 6.21 -2.27
C LEU A 67 -11.14 4.81 -1.76
N VAL A 68 -11.99 4.11 -2.50
CA VAL A 68 -12.37 2.73 -2.17
C VAL A 68 -11.99 1.82 -3.33
N PHE A 69 -11.22 0.79 -3.03
CA PHE A 69 -10.92 -0.24 -4.01
C PHE A 69 -10.76 -1.59 -3.32
N GLU A 70 -10.77 -2.66 -4.10
CA GLU A 70 -10.56 -4.00 -3.60
C GLU A 70 -9.19 -4.51 -4.03
N ALA A 71 -8.56 -5.29 -3.17
CA ALA A 71 -7.28 -5.91 -3.45
C ALA A 71 -7.40 -7.42 -3.25
N THR A 72 -6.89 -8.18 -4.22
CA THR A 72 -6.81 -9.64 -4.15
C THR A 72 -5.35 -10.05 -4.21
N THR A 73 -4.88 -10.72 -3.18
CA THR A 73 -3.51 -11.22 -3.12
C THR A 73 -3.32 -12.34 -4.12
N ARG A 74 -2.36 -12.18 -5.02
CA ARG A 74 -2.08 -13.12 -6.09
C ARG A 74 -0.88 -14.00 -5.81
N THR A 75 0.18 -13.44 -5.23
CA THR A 75 1.43 -14.13 -4.98
C THR A 75 1.94 -13.75 -3.59
N VAL A 76 2.39 -14.75 -2.84
CA VAL A 76 3.05 -14.56 -1.53
C VAL A 76 4.32 -15.39 -1.52
N GLU A 77 5.46 -14.73 -1.34
CA GLU A 77 6.76 -15.34 -1.11
C GLU A 77 7.28 -14.86 0.25
N LYS A 78 6.79 -15.50 1.32
CA LYS A 78 7.14 -15.12 2.69
C LYS A 78 8.62 -15.35 2.97
N PRO A 79 9.36 -14.41 3.55
CA PRO A 79 8.96 -13.07 4.00
C PRO A 79 9.45 -11.95 3.04
N ARG A 80 9.45 -12.18 1.74
CA ARG A 80 10.15 -11.33 0.76
C ARG A 80 9.24 -10.54 -0.18
N MET A 81 8.10 -11.10 -0.56
CA MET A 81 7.29 -10.48 -1.62
C MET A 81 5.81 -10.81 -1.47
N ILE A 82 4.97 -9.79 -1.72
CA ILE A 82 3.52 -9.92 -1.84
C ILE A 82 3.10 -9.16 -3.10
N GLU A 83 2.33 -9.83 -3.97
CA GLU A 83 1.69 -9.17 -5.12
C GLU A 83 0.18 -9.25 -4.99
N ALA A 84 -0.50 -8.17 -5.35
CA ALA A 84 -1.95 -8.10 -5.33
C ALA A 84 -2.47 -7.36 -6.57
N ASP A 85 -3.67 -7.75 -7.00
CA ASP A 85 -4.42 -7.03 -8.02
C ASP A 85 -5.40 -6.09 -7.34
N ALA A 86 -5.49 -4.86 -7.85
CA ALA A 86 -6.46 -3.87 -7.40
C ALA A 86 -7.59 -3.76 -8.41
N THR A 87 -8.82 -3.64 -7.91
CA THR A 87 -10.03 -3.42 -8.71
C THR A 87 -10.94 -2.42 -8.02
N GLY A 88 -11.85 -1.79 -8.78
CA GLY A 88 -12.77 -0.79 -8.26
C GLY A 88 -12.41 0.60 -8.77
N GLU A 89 -12.33 1.59 -7.89
CA GLU A 89 -12.03 2.98 -8.28
C GLU A 89 -10.59 3.13 -8.81
N LEU A 90 -9.68 2.26 -8.33
CA LEU A 90 -8.35 2.08 -8.89
C LEU A 90 -8.22 0.64 -9.35
N ALA A 91 -7.60 0.43 -10.50
CA ALA A 91 -7.35 -0.89 -11.04
C ALA A 91 -5.89 -1.01 -11.48
N GLY A 92 -5.28 -2.16 -11.20
CA GLY A 92 -3.89 -2.41 -11.53
C GLY A 92 -3.24 -3.39 -10.57
N THR A 93 -1.98 -3.14 -10.22
CA THR A 93 -1.20 -4.06 -9.39
C THR A 93 -0.41 -3.32 -8.31
N GLY A 94 -0.23 -4.01 -7.18
CA GLY A 94 0.66 -3.59 -6.11
C GLY A 94 1.63 -4.70 -5.77
N ARG A 95 2.89 -4.34 -5.50
CA ARG A 95 3.92 -5.31 -5.12
C ARG A 95 4.75 -4.77 -3.98
N TRP A 96 4.79 -5.53 -2.89
CA TRP A 96 5.69 -5.31 -1.76
C TRP A 96 6.90 -6.20 -1.91
N ARG A 97 8.10 -5.63 -1.73
CA ARG A 97 9.35 -6.40 -1.66
C ARG A 97 10.14 -5.95 -0.44
N LEU A 98 10.66 -6.90 0.32
CA LEU A 98 11.39 -6.66 1.55
C LEU A 98 12.79 -7.26 1.45
N PHE A 99 13.80 -6.44 1.73
CA PHE A 99 15.21 -6.82 1.74
C PHE A 99 15.82 -6.46 3.10
N GLU A 100 16.57 -7.37 3.68
CA GLU A 100 17.20 -7.14 4.97
C GLU A 100 18.72 -7.28 4.85
N GLN A 101 19.44 -6.35 5.47
CA GLN A 101 20.87 -6.40 5.63
C GLN A 101 21.27 -5.71 6.94
N ASP A 102 22.02 -6.41 7.79
CA ASP A 102 22.60 -5.87 9.02
C ASP A 102 21.59 -5.16 9.94
N GLY A 103 20.42 -5.77 10.13
CA GLY A 103 19.38 -5.23 11.01
C GLY A 103 18.58 -4.07 10.42
N VAL A 104 18.71 -3.82 9.13
CA VAL A 104 17.94 -2.82 8.40
C VAL A 104 17.12 -3.51 7.33
N THR A 105 15.83 -3.22 7.28
CA THR A 105 14.93 -3.72 6.24
C THR A 105 14.57 -2.58 5.29
N ALA A 106 14.82 -2.82 4.01
CA ALA A 106 14.32 -1.97 2.94
C ALA A 106 12.99 -2.55 2.45
N VAL A 107 11.95 -1.72 2.48
CA VAL A 107 10.64 -2.03 1.94
C VAL A 107 10.46 -1.24 0.65
N LEU A 108 10.23 -1.94 -0.44
CA LEU A 108 9.91 -1.33 -1.73
C LEU A 108 8.45 -1.66 -2.06
N TYR A 109 7.68 -0.62 -2.36
CA TYR A 109 6.30 -0.78 -2.80
C TYR A 109 6.11 -0.19 -4.19
N GLU A 110 5.77 -1.04 -5.13
CA GLU A 110 5.42 -0.66 -6.50
C GLU A 110 3.90 -0.60 -6.62
N TRP A 111 3.38 0.54 -7.03
CA TRP A 111 1.96 0.76 -7.20
C TRP A 111 1.69 1.25 -8.61
N ASN A 112 1.18 0.36 -9.45
CA ASN A 112 0.91 0.62 -10.88
C ASN A 112 -0.59 0.49 -11.11
N VAL A 113 -1.27 1.61 -11.17
CA VAL A 113 -2.74 1.64 -11.24
C VAL A 113 -3.23 2.72 -12.21
N HIS A 114 -4.48 2.58 -12.60
CA HIS A 114 -5.21 3.60 -13.34
C HIS A 114 -6.55 3.85 -12.64
N THR A 115 -7.07 5.07 -12.82
CA THR A 115 -8.40 5.43 -12.33
C THR A 115 -9.46 4.92 -13.29
N THR A 116 -10.58 4.45 -12.74
CA THR A 116 -11.66 3.84 -13.54
C THR A 116 -12.88 4.75 -13.69
N LYS A 117 -13.04 5.73 -12.78
CA LYS A 117 -14.17 6.66 -12.85
C LYS A 117 -13.97 7.68 -13.95
N ALA A 118 -15.01 7.91 -14.75
CA ALA A 118 -14.95 8.82 -15.89
C ALA A 118 -14.54 10.25 -15.50
N TRP A 119 -15.04 10.78 -14.38
CA TRP A 119 -14.69 12.12 -13.93
C TRP A 119 -13.23 12.24 -13.49
N MET A 120 -12.67 11.18 -12.89
CA MET A 120 -11.24 11.14 -12.52
C MET A 120 -10.37 11.14 -13.76
N ASN A 121 -10.75 10.35 -14.78
CA ASN A 121 -10.04 10.29 -16.04
C ASN A 121 -10.10 11.63 -16.80
N ALA A 122 -11.24 12.30 -16.77
CA ALA A 122 -11.42 13.60 -17.42
C ALA A 122 -10.56 14.69 -16.78
N LEU A 123 -10.36 14.64 -15.47
CA LEU A 123 -9.56 15.62 -14.73
C LEU A 123 -8.09 15.23 -14.59
N ALA A 124 -7.70 14.04 -15.03
CA ALA A 124 -6.34 13.52 -14.84
C ALA A 124 -5.23 14.48 -15.33
N PRO A 125 -5.34 15.17 -16.48
CA PRO A 125 -4.30 16.11 -16.91
C PRO A 125 -4.06 17.25 -15.91
N ALA A 126 -5.12 17.69 -15.20
CA ALA A 126 -5.01 18.75 -14.21
C ALA A 126 -4.65 18.24 -12.81
N LEU A 127 -4.97 16.98 -12.50
CA LEU A 127 -4.85 16.42 -11.15
C LEU A 127 -3.71 15.41 -10.98
N GLY A 128 -2.94 15.10 -12.03
CA GLY A 128 -1.87 14.11 -11.94
C GLY A 128 -0.85 14.40 -10.85
N GLY A 129 -0.45 15.66 -10.72
CA GLY A 129 0.45 16.08 -9.63
C GLY A 129 -0.18 16.01 -8.25
N VAL A 130 -1.50 16.23 -8.16
CA VAL A 130 -2.25 16.10 -6.90
C VAL A 130 -2.30 14.64 -6.46
N PHE A 131 -2.55 13.72 -7.38
CA PHE A 131 -2.56 12.28 -7.06
C PHE A 131 -1.17 11.80 -6.61
N ALA A 132 -0.10 12.21 -7.28
CA ALA A 132 1.26 11.88 -6.88
C ALA A 132 1.59 12.44 -5.48
N TRP A 133 1.26 13.69 -5.23
CA TRP A 133 1.45 14.32 -3.93
C TRP A 133 0.67 13.59 -2.84
N ASN A 134 -0.59 13.24 -3.11
CA ASN A 134 -1.44 12.51 -2.18
C ASN A 134 -0.89 11.11 -1.89
N HIS A 135 -0.47 10.38 -2.93
CA HIS A 135 0.15 9.08 -2.77
C HIS A 135 1.40 9.17 -1.88
N ASN A 136 2.27 10.15 -2.12
CA ASN A 136 3.46 10.34 -1.31
C ASN A 136 3.13 10.66 0.16
N TRP A 137 2.07 11.44 0.40
CA TRP A 137 1.61 11.73 1.75
C TRP A 137 1.14 10.44 2.46
N VAL A 138 0.34 9.63 1.78
CA VAL A 138 -0.16 8.35 2.31
C VAL A 138 1.00 7.42 2.64
N MET A 139 1.96 7.28 1.73
CA MET A 139 3.08 6.37 1.90
C MET A 139 4.06 6.84 2.99
N ARG A 140 4.28 8.14 3.13
CA ARG A 140 5.05 8.68 4.25
C ARG A 140 4.44 8.36 5.60
N ASN A 141 3.13 8.51 5.71
CA ASN A 141 2.42 8.15 6.93
C ASN A 141 2.49 6.65 7.22
N GLY A 142 2.53 5.81 6.18
CA GLY A 142 2.75 4.38 6.33
C GLY A 142 4.12 4.06 6.91
N GLY A 143 5.17 4.68 6.39
CA GLY A 143 6.54 4.52 6.92
C GLY A 143 6.67 4.96 8.37
N THR A 144 6.11 6.12 8.70
CA THR A 144 6.08 6.63 10.08
C THR A 144 5.28 5.70 10.99
N GLY A 145 4.10 5.27 10.53
CA GLY A 145 3.21 4.42 11.32
C GLY A 145 3.81 3.06 11.64
N ILE A 146 4.45 2.40 10.67
CA ILE A 146 5.07 1.09 10.90
C ILE A 146 6.30 1.21 11.82
N ALA A 147 7.07 2.28 11.70
CA ALA A 147 8.20 2.54 12.58
C ALA A 147 7.74 2.72 14.03
N GLU A 148 6.68 3.48 14.26
CA GLU A 148 6.08 3.66 15.59
C GLU A 148 5.51 2.35 16.13
N LEU A 149 4.79 1.59 15.30
CA LEU A 149 4.24 0.29 15.68
C LEU A 149 5.31 -0.67 16.18
N LEU A 150 6.44 -0.72 15.48
CA LEU A 150 7.54 -1.64 15.81
C LEU A 150 8.53 -1.07 16.84
N GLY A 151 8.41 0.21 17.19
CA GLY A 151 9.33 0.87 18.11
C GLY A 151 10.73 0.99 17.53
N VAL A 152 10.87 1.19 16.22
CA VAL A 152 12.15 1.30 15.51
C VAL A 152 12.27 2.64 14.82
N ARG A 153 13.48 2.96 14.33
CA ARG A 153 13.70 4.19 13.59
C ARG A 153 13.38 4.00 12.11
N LEU A 154 12.71 4.99 11.54
CA LEU A 154 12.57 5.13 10.10
C LEU A 154 13.79 5.92 9.60
N LEU A 155 14.70 5.23 8.90
CA LEU A 155 15.96 5.83 8.46
C LEU A 155 15.78 6.65 7.18
N ALA A 156 14.84 6.26 6.33
CA ALA A 156 14.49 6.98 5.12
C ALA A 156 13.08 6.61 4.67
N SER A 157 12.41 7.56 4.03
CA SER A 157 11.11 7.36 3.41
C SER A 157 11.06 8.21 2.15
N ASP A 158 10.91 7.54 0.99
CA ASP A 158 10.96 8.19 -0.32
C ASP A 158 9.85 7.68 -1.24
#